data_c914faad413ba050218f44b905c5d6d2
#
_entry.id   c914faad413ba050218f44b905c5d6d2
#
_cell.length_a   1.000
_cell.length_b   1.000
_cell.length_c   1.000
_cell.angle_alpha   90.00
_cell.angle_beta   90.00
_cell.angle_gamma   90.00
#
_symmetry.space_group_name_H-M   'P 1'
#
loop_
_entity.id
_entity.type
_entity.pdbx_description
1 polymer ?
#
loop_
_entity_poly.entity_id
_entity_poly.type
_entity_poly.pdbx_seq_one_letter_code
_entity_poly.pdbx_strand_id
1 'polypeptide(L)'
;MARAKMSESPVDPTAWMVENEVSEFLLLHQKEVLYMCMLAYTFLHGSKVFAATANKNISASYKFVSMILACTGGGILVPLFINSIPVPMANDAYPIAIATSFVIHHYFPIVWEVVKMVPWVHAAIIIMYETVRAKVVLTFTLAANAAIAPSVFSVAIFGPIMCGAVSGCGGAFLPLNKGLDPIANGMQHPMMTALTGATLVHLFVNSSFSEGVANAKDKAHVHLALFFIFVGLVNGLGLTAKKTKKE
;
A
#
# COMPACT_ATOMS: atom_id res chain seq x y z
N MET A 1 52.67 20.59 8.43
CA MET A 1 51.57 19.86 7.77
C MET A 1 50.65 19.29 8.83
N ALA A 2 49.54 19.97 9.11
CA ALA A 2 48.55 19.48 10.07
C ALA A 2 47.60 18.51 9.35
N ARG A 3 47.64 17.21 9.76
CA ARG A 3 46.67 16.21 9.34
C ARG A 3 45.30 16.61 9.90
N ALA A 4 44.37 17.03 9.02
CA ALA A 4 42.99 17.19 9.38
C ALA A 4 42.46 15.84 9.91
N LYS A 5 42.08 15.78 11.18
CA LYS A 5 41.30 14.67 11.75
C LYS A 5 39.97 14.66 10.99
N MET A 6 39.75 13.67 10.13
CA MET A 6 38.40 13.35 9.66
C MET A 6 37.57 13.04 10.91
N SER A 7 36.61 13.87 11.21
CA SER A 7 35.58 13.59 12.22
C SER A 7 34.79 12.40 11.72
N GLU A 8 34.96 11.23 12.34
CA GLU A 8 34.05 10.12 12.15
C GLU A 8 32.65 10.63 12.51
N SER A 9 31.74 10.54 11.54
CA SER A 9 30.33 10.83 11.80
C SER A 9 29.84 9.88 12.90
N PRO A 10 29.06 10.36 13.88
CA PRO A 10 28.55 9.50 14.95
C PRO A 10 27.81 8.32 14.35
N VAL A 11 28.19 7.12 14.76
CA VAL A 11 27.56 5.86 14.32
C VAL A 11 26.10 5.89 14.76
N ASP A 12 25.18 5.78 13.79
CA ASP A 12 23.74 5.69 14.07
C ASP A 12 23.43 4.36 14.78
N PRO A 13 23.04 4.36 16.07
CA PRO A 13 22.78 3.12 16.81
C PRO A 13 21.54 2.37 16.28
N THR A 14 20.75 2.99 15.41
CA THR A 14 19.52 2.42 14.82
C THR A 14 19.69 2.09 13.33
N ALA A 15 20.91 2.14 12.78
CA ALA A 15 21.20 1.80 11.38
C ALA A 15 20.72 0.39 11.01
N TRP A 16 20.82 -0.56 11.95
CA TRP A 16 20.35 -1.93 11.78
C TRP A 16 18.87 -2.06 11.36
N MET A 17 18.03 -1.05 11.63
CA MET A 17 16.63 -1.05 11.24
C MET A 17 16.41 -0.97 9.72
N VAL A 18 17.38 -0.44 8.98
CA VAL A 18 17.30 -0.22 7.52
C VAL A 18 18.46 -0.86 6.75
N GLU A 19 19.48 -1.33 7.45
CA GLU A 19 20.68 -1.92 6.88
C GLU A 19 20.71 -3.45 7.05
N ASN A 20 19.67 -4.13 6.54
CA ASN A 20 19.55 -5.59 6.54
C ASN A 20 18.69 -6.07 5.39
N GLU A 21 18.81 -7.36 5.01
CA GLU A 21 18.10 -7.96 3.87
C GLU A 21 16.57 -7.86 3.96
N VAL A 22 16.01 -7.97 5.18
CA VAL A 22 14.56 -7.84 5.40
C VAL A 22 14.12 -6.41 5.10
N SER A 23 14.88 -5.43 5.56
CA SER A 23 14.58 -4.01 5.29
C SER A 23 14.75 -3.67 3.82
N GLU A 24 15.75 -4.21 3.12
CA GLU A 24 15.89 -4.04 1.67
C GLU A 24 14.67 -4.56 0.91
N PHE A 25 14.14 -5.73 1.32
CA PHE A 25 12.89 -6.25 0.77
C PHE A 25 11.71 -5.32 1.08
N LEU A 26 11.51 -4.89 2.33
CA LEU A 26 10.40 -4.03 2.75
C LEU A 26 10.43 -2.65 2.08
N LEU A 27 11.62 -2.11 1.85
CA LEU A 27 11.84 -0.83 1.18
C LEU A 27 11.67 -0.92 -0.35
N LEU A 28 11.64 -2.14 -0.90
CA LEU A 28 11.51 -2.41 -2.34
C LEU A 28 12.62 -1.70 -3.14
N HIS A 29 13.87 -1.80 -2.68
CA HIS A 29 15.02 -1.18 -3.33
C HIS A 29 15.37 -1.89 -4.65
N GLN A 30 15.30 -3.21 -4.68
CA GLN A 30 15.57 -4.01 -5.88
C GLN A 30 14.37 -4.00 -6.81
N LYS A 31 14.59 -3.74 -8.10
CA LYS A 31 13.52 -3.65 -9.11
C LYS A 31 12.75 -4.96 -9.26
N GLU A 32 13.45 -6.09 -9.22
CA GLU A 32 12.90 -7.43 -9.34
C GLU A 32 11.92 -7.73 -8.19
N VAL A 33 12.33 -7.39 -6.96
CA VAL A 33 11.48 -7.52 -5.77
C VAL A 33 10.25 -6.63 -5.89
N LEU A 34 10.43 -5.38 -6.34
CA LEU A 34 9.31 -4.47 -6.58
C LEU A 34 8.31 -5.06 -7.58
N TYR A 35 8.77 -5.61 -8.72
CA TYR A 35 7.87 -6.20 -9.73
C TYR A 35 7.15 -7.44 -9.20
N MET A 36 7.82 -8.32 -8.45
CA MET A 36 7.18 -9.46 -7.80
C MET A 36 6.08 -9.01 -6.82
N CYS A 37 6.39 -8.03 -5.99
CA CYS A 37 5.42 -7.50 -5.04
C CYS A 37 4.24 -6.80 -5.73
N MET A 38 4.48 -6.09 -6.84
CA MET A 38 3.42 -5.50 -7.66
C MET A 38 2.53 -6.56 -8.33
N LEU A 39 3.11 -7.66 -8.80
CA LEU A 39 2.33 -8.78 -9.34
C LEU A 39 1.45 -9.41 -8.26
N ALA A 40 1.98 -9.67 -7.07
CA ALA A 40 1.21 -10.17 -5.93
C ALA A 40 0.09 -9.19 -5.52
N TYR A 41 0.39 -7.88 -5.53
CA TYR A 41 -0.58 -6.82 -5.25
C TYR A 41 -1.75 -6.84 -6.23
N THR A 42 -1.47 -6.87 -7.52
CA THR A 42 -2.50 -6.89 -8.57
C THR A 42 -3.24 -8.23 -8.62
N PHE A 43 -2.57 -9.33 -8.30
CA PHE A 43 -3.17 -10.66 -8.21
C PHE A 43 -4.22 -10.76 -7.10
N LEU A 44 -3.94 -10.25 -5.89
CA LEU A 44 -4.94 -10.20 -4.81
C LEU A 44 -6.12 -9.27 -5.13
N HIS A 45 -5.90 -8.16 -5.80
CA HIS A 45 -7.00 -7.33 -6.28
C HIS A 45 -7.84 -8.05 -7.34
N GLY A 46 -7.18 -8.75 -8.27
CA GLY A 46 -7.84 -9.57 -9.29
C GLY A 46 -8.75 -10.62 -8.67
N SER A 47 -8.28 -11.35 -7.67
CA SER A 47 -9.08 -12.37 -6.98
C SER A 47 -10.39 -11.80 -6.41
N LYS A 48 -10.36 -10.60 -5.84
CA LYS A 48 -11.55 -9.90 -5.30
C LYS A 48 -12.50 -9.47 -6.42
N VAL A 49 -11.99 -8.92 -7.53
CA VAL A 49 -12.81 -8.51 -8.67
C VAL A 49 -13.49 -9.71 -9.33
N PHE A 50 -12.74 -10.80 -9.53
CA PHE A 50 -13.29 -12.00 -10.15
C PHE A 50 -14.29 -12.70 -9.23
N ALA A 51 -14.06 -12.74 -7.92
CA ALA A 51 -15.04 -13.26 -6.94
C ALA A 51 -16.33 -12.43 -6.94
N ALA A 52 -16.24 -11.09 -6.95
CA ALA A 52 -17.41 -10.20 -6.97
C ALA A 52 -18.23 -10.28 -8.28
N THR A 53 -17.66 -10.82 -9.34
CA THR A 53 -18.27 -10.94 -10.68
C THR A 53 -18.56 -12.39 -11.09
N ALA A 54 -18.28 -13.38 -10.24
CA ALA A 54 -18.37 -14.80 -10.58
C ALA A 54 -19.76 -15.25 -11.05
N ASN A 55 -20.82 -14.76 -10.40
CA ASN A 55 -22.20 -15.14 -10.66
C ASN A 55 -22.95 -14.16 -11.60
N LYS A 56 -22.21 -13.29 -12.28
CA LYS A 56 -22.79 -12.25 -13.15
C LYS A 56 -22.33 -12.50 -14.58
N ASN A 57 -23.24 -12.38 -15.53
CA ASN A 57 -22.89 -12.39 -16.96
C ASN A 57 -22.25 -11.05 -17.35
N ILE A 58 -20.96 -10.89 -17.03
CA ILE A 58 -20.19 -9.67 -17.17
C ILE A 58 -19.04 -9.90 -18.15
N SER A 59 -18.85 -8.97 -19.09
CA SER A 59 -17.80 -9.03 -20.10
C SER A 59 -16.38 -9.04 -19.50
N ALA A 60 -15.44 -9.62 -20.23
CA ALA A 60 -14.01 -9.60 -19.89
C ALA A 60 -13.48 -8.16 -19.78
N SER A 61 -13.92 -7.28 -20.67
CA SER A 61 -13.55 -5.85 -20.66
C SER A 61 -13.97 -5.15 -19.37
N TYR A 62 -15.19 -5.42 -18.86
CA TYR A 62 -15.64 -4.86 -17.60
C TYR A 62 -14.77 -5.34 -16.43
N LYS A 63 -14.45 -6.65 -16.38
CA LYS A 63 -13.59 -7.21 -15.34
C LYS A 63 -12.19 -6.60 -15.38
N PHE A 64 -11.63 -6.43 -16.58
CA PHE A 64 -10.32 -5.82 -16.78
C PHE A 64 -10.28 -4.36 -16.30
N VAL A 65 -11.22 -3.53 -16.73
CA VAL A 65 -11.31 -2.12 -16.30
C VAL A 65 -11.57 -2.03 -14.79
N SER A 66 -12.44 -2.88 -14.24
CA SER A 66 -12.69 -2.93 -12.80
C SER A 66 -11.42 -3.29 -12.02
N MET A 67 -10.58 -4.16 -12.58
CA MET A 67 -9.30 -4.54 -11.98
C MET A 67 -8.30 -3.38 -12.02
N ILE A 68 -8.22 -2.63 -13.12
CA ILE A 68 -7.42 -1.41 -13.21
C ILE A 68 -7.83 -0.44 -12.08
N LEU A 69 -9.11 -0.13 -11.98
CA LEU A 69 -9.64 0.80 -10.97
C LEU A 69 -9.41 0.31 -9.54
N ALA A 70 -9.57 -1.00 -9.28
CA ALA A 70 -9.33 -1.58 -7.98
C ALA A 70 -7.85 -1.52 -7.57
N CYS A 71 -6.93 -1.78 -8.51
CA CYS A 71 -5.49 -1.78 -8.25
C CYS A 71 -4.90 -0.37 -8.12
N THR A 72 -5.40 0.57 -8.93
CA THR A 72 -4.77 1.89 -9.10
C THR A 72 -5.61 3.06 -8.59
N GLY A 73 -6.78 2.80 -7.98
CA GLY A 73 -7.71 3.85 -7.60
C GLY A 73 -7.11 4.94 -6.72
N GLY A 74 -6.33 4.58 -5.70
CA GLY A 74 -5.59 5.55 -4.90
C GLY A 74 -4.51 6.27 -5.68
N GLY A 75 -3.80 5.54 -6.55
CA GLY A 75 -2.78 6.07 -7.47
C GLY A 75 -3.34 6.90 -8.64
N ILE A 76 -4.66 6.96 -8.79
CA ILE A 76 -5.34 7.90 -9.71
C ILE A 76 -5.84 9.11 -8.92
N LEU A 77 -6.59 8.88 -7.84
CA LEU A 77 -7.27 9.94 -7.09
C LEU A 77 -6.27 10.90 -6.41
N VAL A 78 -5.25 10.36 -5.73
CA VAL A 78 -4.31 11.22 -4.99
C VAL A 78 -3.46 12.10 -5.90
N PRO A 79 -2.84 11.61 -6.99
CA PRO A 79 -2.18 12.48 -7.96
C PRO A 79 -3.07 13.61 -8.47
N LEU A 80 -4.35 13.35 -8.74
CA LEU A 80 -5.29 14.41 -9.14
C LEU A 80 -5.47 15.48 -8.06
N PHE A 81 -5.53 15.08 -6.77
CA PHE A 81 -5.65 16.03 -5.65
C PHE A 81 -4.42 16.91 -5.46
N ILE A 82 -3.23 16.40 -5.78
CA ILE A 82 -1.97 17.14 -5.63
C ILE A 82 -1.40 17.62 -6.97
N ASN A 83 -2.21 17.66 -8.03
CA ASN A 83 -1.85 18.11 -9.37
C ASN A 83 -0.61 17.38 -9.95
N SER A 84 -0.63 16.07 -9.93
CA SER A 84 0.46 15.21 -10.39
C SER A 84 -0.05 14.15 -11.38
N ILE A 85 0.87 13.47 -12.06
CA ILE A 85 0.52 12.43 -13.06
C ILE A 85 0.02 11.17 -12.35
N PRO A 86 -1.14 10.59 -12.73
CA PRO A 86 -1.61 9.32 -12.21
C PRO A 86 -0.58 8.18 -12.37
N VAL A 87 -0.41 7.39 -11.30
CA VAL A 87 0.59 6.31 -11.24
C VAL A 87 0.57 5.36 -12.43
N PRO A 88 -0.59 4.87 -12.91
CA PRO A 88 -0.62 3.95 -14.05
C PRO A 88 -0.18 4.58 -15.37
N MET A 89 -0.11 5.92 -15.44
CA MET A 89 0.43 6.66 -16.60
C MET A 89 1.92 6.98 -16.44
N ALA A 90 2.40 7.05 -15.19
CA ALA A 90 3.79 7.38 -14.88
C ALA A 90 4.70 6.15 -14.78
N ASN A 91 4.12 4.95 -14.63
CA ASN A 91 4.89 3.72 -14.39
C ASN A 91 4.21 2.52 -15.07
N ASP A 92 4.82 2.03 -16.14
CA ASP A 92 4.35 0.91 -16.97
C ASP A 92 4.27 -0.42 -16.20
N ALA A 93 4.97 -0.55 -15.08
CA ALA A 93 4.95 -1.76 -14.27
C ALA A 93 3.54 -2.09 -13.75
N TYR A 94 2.74 -1.10 -13.39
CA TYR A 94 1.36 -1.33 -12.93
C TYR A 94 0.47 -1.88 -14.04
N PRO A 95 0.34 -1.25 -15.22
CA PRO A 95 -0.44 -1.81 -16.33
C PRO A 95 -0.01 -3.23 -16.71
N ILE A 96 1.30 -3.49 -16.78
CA ILE A 96 1.84 -4.82 -17.10
C ILE A 96 1.44 -5.85 -16.04
N ALA A 97 1.65 -5.54 -14.74
CA ALA A 97 1.28 -6.45 -13.65
C ALA A 97 -0.25 -6.70 -13.61
N ILE A 98 -1.08 -5.68 -13.88
CA ILE A 98 -2.54 -5.81 -13.96
C ILE A 98 -2.92 -6.73 -15.10
N ALA A 99 -2.37 -6.52 -16.30
CA ALA A 99 -2.66 -7.36 -17.47
C ALA A 99 -2.26 -8.82 -17.22
N THR A 100 -1.07 -9.05 -16.65
CA THR A 100 -0.60 -10.39 -16.28
C THR A 100 -1.55 -11.06 -15.28
N SER A 101 -1.89 -10.36 -14.20
CA SER A 101 -2.82 -10.89 -13.19
C SER A 101 -4.23 -11.13 -13.76
N PHE A 102 -4.70 -10.26 -14.65
CA PHE A 102 -5.98 -10.47 -15.35
C PHE A 102 -5.96 -11.74 -16.19
N VAL A 103 -4.92 -11.97 -16.98
CA VAL A 103 -4.76 -13.18 -17.79
C VAL A 103 -4.78 -14.43 -16.91
N ILE A 104 -4.06 -14.40 -15.77
CA ILE A 104 -4.05 -15.53 -14.82
C ILE A 104 -5.46 -15.80 -14.29
N HIS A 105 -6.18 -14.80 -13.80
CA HIS A 105 -7.52 -15.01 -13.24
C HIS A 105 -8.56 -15.38 -14.29
N HIS A 106 -8.43 -14.87 -15.51
CA HIS A 106 -9.41 -15.09 -16.57
C HIS A 106 -9.28 -16.47 -17.23
N TYR A 107 -8.04 -16.88 -17.55
CA TYR A 107 -7.77 -18.12 -18.28
C TYR A 107 -7.34 -19.28 -17.38
N PHE A 108 -6.77 -18.98 -16.20
CA PHE A 108 -6.25 -19.98 -15.27
C PHE A 108 -6.81 -19.82 -13.85
N PRO A 109 -8.16 -19.83 -13.66
CA PRO A 109 -8.78 -19.57 -12.35
C PRO A 109 -8.34 -20.58 -11.28
N ILE A 110 -7.91 -21.77 -11.67
CA ILE A 110 -7.38 -22.80 -10.77
C ILE A 110 -6.17 -22.31 -9.96
N VAL A 111 -5.38 -21.37 -10.49
CA VAL A 111 -4.20 -20.84 -9.79
C VAL A 111 -4.60 -20.21 -8.46
N TRP A 112 -5.70 -19.46 -8.45
CA TRP A 112 -6.21 -18.86 -7.21
C TRP A 112 -6.70 -19.90 -6.21
N GLU A 113 -7.35 -20.95 -6.67
CA GLU A 113 -7.79 -22.06 -5.81
C GLU A 113 -6.59 -22.76 -5.16
N VAL A 114 -5.53 -23.03 -5.93
CA VAL A 114 -4.28 -23.62 -5.41
C VAL A 114 -3.63 -22.68 -4.38
N VAL A 115 -3.54 -21.39 -4.65
CA VAL A 115 -2.99 -20.40 -3.71
C VAL A 115 -3.74 -20.45 -2.37
N LYS A 116 -5.06 -20.52 -2.39
CA LYS A 116 -5.86 -20.60 -1.15
C LYS A 116 -5.65 -21.91 -0.37
N MET A 117 -5.36 -23.01 -1.06
CA MET A 117 -5.11 -24.30 -0.43
C MET A 117 -3.75 -24.39 0.26
N VAL A 118 -2.80 -23.52 -0.09
CA VAL A 118 -1.43 -23.56 0.44
C VAL A 118 -1.20 -22.33 1.32
N PRO A 119 -1.39 -22.42 2.65
CA PRO A 119 -1.40 -21.25 3.55
C PRO A 119 -0.14 -20.41 3.51
N TRP A 120 1.03 -21.03 3.37
CA TRP A 120 2.29 -20.29 3.31
C TRP A 120 2.46 -19.51 1.98
N VAL A 121 1.94 -20.02 0.84
CA VAL A 121 1.91 -19.27 -0.42
C VAL A 121 0.97 -18.08 -0.32
N HIS A 122 -0.22 -18.29 0.25
CA HIS A 122 -1.17 -17.21 0.49
C HIS A 122 -0.58 -16.14 1.43
N ALA A 123 0.09 -16.55 2.50
CA ALA A 123 0.80 -15.63 3.41
C ALA A 123 1.89 -14.82 2.69
N ALA A 124 2.70 -15.47 1.85
CA ALA A 124 3.74 -14.80 1.07
C ALA A 124 3.15 -13.72 0.13
N ILE A 125 2.04 -14.03 -0.55
CA ILE A 125 1.33 -13.08 -1.41
C ILE A 125 0.78 -11.90 -0.58
N ILE A 126 0.24 -12.15 0.62
CA ILE A 126 -0.21 -11.08 1.52
C ILE A 126 0.95 -10.18 1.95
N ILE A 127 2.10 -10.76 2.31
CA ILE A 127 3.30 -10.01 2.68
C ILE A 127 3.73 -9.07 1.54
N MET A 128 3.86 -9.60 0.33
CA MET A 128 4.21 -8.81 -0.85
C MET A 128 3.19 -7.71 -1.15
N TYR A 129 1.89 -8.03 -1.02
CA TYR A 129 0.78 -7.09 -1.21
C TYR A 129 0.86 -5.92 -0.22
N GLU A 130 1.03 -6.21 1.07
CA GLU A 130 1.06 -5.19 2.12
C GLU A 130 2.33 -4.34 2.07
N THR A 131 3.46 -4.90 1.62
CA THR A 131 4.71 -4.18 1.40
C THR A 131 4.54 -3.09 0.34
N VAL A 132 3.92 -3.41 -0.82
CA VAL A 132 3.61 -2.40 -1.85
C VAL A 132 2.65 -1.35 -1.31
N ARG A 133 1.61 -1.79 -0.59
CA ARG A 133 0.59 -0.89 -0.05
C ARG A 133 1.17 0.10 0.96
N ALA A 134 2.09 -0.36 1.83
CA ALA A 134 2.80 0.50 2.78
C ALA A 134 3.63 1.56 2.04
N LYS A 135 4.38 1.17 1.01
CA LYS A 135 5.14 2.11 0.16
C LYS A 135 4.25 3.17 -0.47
N VAL A 136 3.09 2.76 -1.00
CA VAL A 136 2.13 3.68 -1.62
C VAL A 136 1.59 4.68 -0.60
N VAL A 137 1.18 4.23 0.58
CA VAL A 137 0.67 5.11 1.65
C VAL A 137 1.74 6.09 2.11
N LEU A 138 2.96 5.62 2.38
CA LEU A 138 4.08 6.50 2.75
C LEU A 138 4.34 7.55 1.67
N THR A 139 4.52 7.11 0.43
CA THR A 139 4.88 7.98 -0.70
C THR A 139 3.86 9.10 -0.88
N PHE A 140 2.58 8.78 -0.86
CA PHE A 140 1.54 9.79 -1.07
C PHE A 140 1.26 10.65 0.16
N THR A 141 1.49 10.16 1.37
CA THR A 141 1.48 11.02 2.57
C THR A 141 2.58 12.07 2.49
N LEU A 142 3.80 11.66 2.12
CA LEU A 142 4.94 12.57 2.00
C LEU A 142 4.80 13.52 0.80
N ALA A 143 4.32 13.03 -0.34
CA ALA A 143 4.10 13.87 -1.53
C ALA A 143 3.04 14.95 -1.26
N ALA A 144 1.94 14.59 -0.60
CA ALA A 144 0.91 15.54 -0.22
C ALA A 144 1.41 16.54 0.85
N ASN A 145 2.23 16.09 1.81
CA ASN A 145 2.86 16.98 2.80
C ASN A 145 3.78 18.01 2.14
N ALA A 146 4.42 17.66 1.04
CA ALA A 146 5.25 18.60 0.27
C ALA A 146 4.43 19.53 -0.65
N ALA A 147 3.28 19.05 -1.16
CA ALA A 147 2.48 19.78 -2.15
C ALA A 147 1.43 20.71 -1.53
N ILE A 148 0.93 20.40 -0.34
CA ILE A 148 -0.16 21.13 0.31
C ILE A 148 0.41 22.13 1.30
N ALA A 149 0.19 23.42 1.05
CA ALA A 149 0.64 24.47 1.94
C ALA A 149 -0.11 24.45 3.29
N PRO A 150 0.57 24.76 4.41
CA PRO A 150 -0.08 24.99 5.69
C PRO A 150 -1.11 26.14 5.61
N SER A 151 -2.20 26.02 6.41
CA SER A 151 -3.24 27.05 6.43
C SER A 151 -3.46 27.64 7.83
N VAL A 152 -4.00 26.84 8.76
CA VAL A 152 -4.30 27.28 10.13
C VAL A 152 -3.15 26.93 11.09
N PHE A 153 -2.54 25.77 10.88
CA PHE A 153 -1.41 25.27 11.68
C PHE A 153 -0.09 25.51 10.95
N SER A 154 1.03 25.36 11.65
CA SER A 154 2.38 25.45 11.08
C SER A 154 2.68 24.38 10.03
N VAL A 155 1.91 23.29 10.00
CA VAL A 155 1.98 22.20 9.01
C VAL A 155 0.58 21.89 8.48
N ALA A 156 0.51 21.42 7.23
CA ALA A 156 -0.73 20.89 6.67
C ALA A 156 -1.01 19.53 7.33
N ILE A 157 -2.20 19.32 7.90
CA ILE A 157 -2.53 18.11 8.66
C ILE A 157 -3.48 17.21 7.86
N PHE A 158 -4.68 17.71 7.58
CA PHE A 158 -5.76 16.90 7.00
C PHE A 158 -5.43 16.39 5.59
N GLY A 159 -4.92 17.27 4.72
CA GLY A 159 -4.63 16.93 3.33
C GLY A 159 -3.64 15.77 3.18
N PRO A 160 -2.44 15.82 3.79
CA PRO A 160 -1.47 14.74 3.74
C PRO A 160 -2.00 13.40 4.30
N ILE A 161 -2.70 13.43 5.44
CA ILE A 161 -3.28 12.24 6.05
C ILE A 161 -4.34 11.63 5.13
N MET A 162 -5.25 12.44 4.58
CA MET A 162 -6.29 11.96 3.66
C MET A 162 -5.71 11.43 2.35
N CYS A 163 -4.72 12.09 1.78
CA CYS A 163 -4.03 11.58 0.59
C CYS A 163 -3.37 10.23 0.85
N GLY A 164 -2.66 10.07 1.97
CA GLY A 164 -2.09 8.80 2.37
C GLY A 164 -3.15 7.71 2.56
N ALA A 165 -4.24 8.01 3.28
CA ALA A 165 -5.34 7.08 3.50
C ALA A 165 -6.00 6.65 2.19
N VAL A 166 -6.36 7.60 1.32
CA VAL A 166 -6.98 7.32 0.02
C VAL A 166 -6.03 6.54 -0.89
N SER A 167 -4.72 6.80 -0.84
CA SER A 167 -3.76 6.06 -1.65
C SER A 167 -3.78 4.55 -1.35
N GLY A 168 -3.98 4.17 -0.10
CA GLY A 168 -4.01 2.77 0.34
C GLY A 168 -5.36 2.06 0.21
N CYS A 169 -6.46 2.79 -0.09
CA CYS A 169 -7.80 2.20 -0.17
C CYS A 169 -8.68 2.76 -1.31
N GLY A 170 -8.20 3.71 -2.10
CA GLY A 170 -9.00 4.43 -3.10
C GLY A 170 -9.67 3.56 -4.15
N GLY A 171 -9.11 2.40 -4.45
CA GLY A 171 -9.74 1.43 -5.36
C GLY A 171 -11.09 0.88 -4.88
N ALA A 172 -11.38 0.98 -3.58
CA ALA A 172 -12.69 0.58 -3.04
C ALA A 172 -13.81 1.52 -3.48
N PHE A 173 -13.50 2.80 -3.72
CA PHE A 173 -14.47 3.84 -4.11
C PHE A 173 -14.62 3.98 -5.64
N LEU A 174 -13.89 3.20 -6.42
CA LEU A 174 -13.97 3.22 -7.88
C LEU A 174 -14.65 1.95 -8.43
N PRO A 175 -15.46 2.05 -9.48
CA PRO A 175 -15.94 3.29 -10.11
C PRO A 175 -16.82 4.13 -9.15
N LEU A 176 -16.93 5.43 -9.41
CA LEU A 176 -17.60 6.40 -8.51
C LEU A 176 -19.08 6.13 -8.22
N ASN A 177 -19.74 5.31 -9.03
CA ASN A 177 -21.13 4.89 -8.81
C ASN A 177 -21.33 4.04 -7.55
N LYS A 178 -20.26 3.57 -6.91
CA LYS A 178 -20.33 2.90 -5.60
C LYS A 178 -20.65 3.85 -4.46
N GLY A 179 -20.41 5.15 -4.64
CA GLY A 179 -20.65 6.17 -3.62
C GLY A 179 -19.98 5.81 -2.29
N LEU A 180 -20.74 5.77 -1.21
CA LEU A 180 -20.31 5.43 0.14
C LEU A 180 -20.52 3.96 0.54
N ASP A 181 -21.01 3.11 -0.35
CA ASP A 181 -21.23 1.68 -0.08
C ASP A 181 -20.02 0.97 0.56
N PRO A 182 -18.77 1.27 0.13
CA PRO A 182 -17.60 0.63 0.73
C PRO A 182 -17.42 0.87 2.24
N ILE A 183 -18.06 1.89 2.79
CA ILE A 183 -18.01 2.25 4.22
C ILE A 183 -19.37 2.19 4.92
N ALA A 184 -20.44 1.77 4.22
CA ALA A 184 -21.79 1.73 4.78
C ALA A 184 -21.90 0.92 6.08
N ASN A 185 -21.11 -0.16 6.21
CA ASN A 185 -21.04 -1.01 7.40
C ASN A 185 -19.77 -0.77 8.25
N GLY A 186 -19.18 0.41 8.14
CA GLY A 186 -17.93 0.78 8.79
C GLY A 186 -16.70 0.56 7.89
N MET A 187 -15.57 1.15 8.29
CA MET A 187 -14.33 1.04 7.54
C MET A 187 -13.75 -0.38 7.63
N GLN A 188 -13.45 -0.95 6.48
CA GLN A 188 -12.76 -2.24 6.39
C GLN A 188 -11.29 -2.11 6.81
N HIS A 189 -10.65 -3.23 7.16
CA HIS A 189 -9.25 -3.27 7.59
C HIS A 189 -8.27 -2.52 6.68
N PRO A 190 -8.33 -2.63 5.34
CA PRO A 190 -7.44 -1.86 4.46
C PRO A 190 -7.60 -0.34 4.59
N MET A 191 -8.82 0.14 4.85
CA MET A 191 -9.07 1.57 5.05
C MET A 191 -8.55 2.04 6.41
N MET A 192 -8.83 1.26 7.47
CA MET A 192 -8.35 1.54 8.82
C MET A 192 -6.82 1.57 8.88
N THR A 193 -6.15 0.57 8.31
CA THR A 193 -4.68 0.52 8.31
C THR A 193 -4.07 1.66 7.50
N ALA A 194 -4.65 2.00 6.33
CA ALA A 194 -4.16 3.11 5.51
C ALA A 194 -4.31 4.46 6.24
N LEU A 195 -5.46 4.71 6.87
CA LEU A 195 -5.70 5.92 7.65
C LEU A 195 -4.75 6.01 8.86
N THR A 196 -4.66 4.93 9.65
CA THR A 196 -3.76 4.87 10.81
C THR A 196 -2.31 5.05 10.38
N GLY A 197 -1.88 4.34 9.34
CA GLY A 197 -0.51 4.43 8.82
C GLY A 197 -0.16 5.82 8.30
N ALA A 198 -1.04 6.43 7.51
CA ALA A 198 -0.86 7.81 7.03
C ALA A 198 -0.77 8.81 8.18
N THR A 199 -1.62 8.66 9.20
CA THR A 199 -1.61 9.51 10.39
C THR A 199 -0.29 9.37 11.15
N LEU A 200 0.16 8.14 11.43
CA LEU A 200 1.41 7.89 12.15
C LEU A 200 2.62 8.43 11.39
N VAL A 201 2.70 8.18 10.08
CA VAL A 201 3.78 8.71 9.22
C VAL A 201 3.78 10.25 9.24
N HIS A 202 2.60 10.85 9.05
CA HIS A 202 2.50 12.31 9.00
C HIS A 202 2.92 12.94 10.34
N LEU A 203 2.43 12.42 11.46
CA LEU A 203 2.80 12.88 12.80
C LEU A 203 4.29 12.69 13.07
N PHE A 204 4.86 11.54 12.71
CA PHE A 204 6.29 11.27 12.90
C PHE A 204 7.15 12.25 12.14
N VAL A 205 6.95 12.44 10.82
CA VAL A 205 7.80 13.30 9.99
C VAL A 205 7.67 14.79 10.28
N ASN A 206 6.58 15.23 10.91
CA ASN A 206 6.34 16.64 11.26
C ASN A 206 6.49 16.92 12.76
N SER A 207 7.10 16.03 13.51
CA SER A 207 7.35 16.19 14.95
C SER A 207 8.85 16.10 15.27
N SER A 208 9.20 16.52 16.47
CA SER A 208 10.57 16.39 17.00
C SER A 208 11.08 14.94 17.09
N PHE A 209 10.20 13.94 16.99
CA PHE A 209 10.60 12.52 16.98
C PHE A 209 11.43 12.13 15.75
N SER A 210 11.32 12.87 14.64
CA SER A 210 12.12 12.62 13.43
C SER A 210 13.38 13.48 13.37
N GLU A 211 13.51 14.50 14.21
CA GLU A 211 14.66 15.39 14.23
C GLU A 211 15.93 14.66 14.68
N GLY A 212 16.99 14.80 13.87
CA GLY A 212 18.26 14.12 14.14
C GLY A 212 18.27 12.60 13.91
N VAL A 213 17.17 12.01 13.48
CA VAL A 213 17.11 10.57 13.14
C VAL A 213 17.63 10.39 11.72
N ALA A 214 18.77 9.71 11.57
CA ALA A 214 19.27 9.32 10.26
C ALA A 214 18.30 8.37 9.57
N ASN A 215 18.11 8.53 8.25
CA ASN A 215 17.20 7.69 7.44
C ASN A 215 15.76 7.60 8.01
N ALA A 216 15.25 8.68 8.64
CA ALA A 216 13.96 8.71 9.32
C ALA A 216 12.80 8.20 8.44
N LYS A 217 12.80 8.55 7.14
CA LYS A 217 11.74 8.12 6.20
C LYS A 217 11.78 6.61 5.94
N ASP A 218 12.97 6.03 5.79
CA ASP A 218 13.12 4.60 5.54
C ASP A 218 12.77 3.80 6.80
N LYS A 219 13.16 4.28 7.98
CA LYS A 219 12.75 3.69 9.26
C LYS A 219 11.24 3.73 9.43
N ALA A 220 10.60 4.85 9.14
CA ALA A 220 9.15 4.96 9.14
C ALA A 220 8.49 3.99 8.13
N HIS A 221 9.09 3.81 6.94
CA HIS A 221 8.61 2.88 5.94
C HIS A 221 8.67 1.43 6.43
N VAL A 222 9.80 1.00 6.98
CA VAL A 222 9.95 -0.36 7.52
C VAL A 222 8.91 -0.65 8.60
N HIS A 223 8.71 0.26 9.55
CA HIS A 223 7.69 0.10 10.59
C HIS A 223 6.28 0.07 10.03
N LEU A 224 5.98 0.93 9.05
CA LEU A 224 4.68 0.94 8.38
C LEU A 224 4.42 -0.37 7.63
N ALA A 225 5.44 -0.91 6.93
CA ALA A 225 5.34 -2.17 6.21
C ALA A 225 5.10 -3.34 7.17
N LEU A 226 5.84 -3.42 8.28
CA LEU A 226 5.65 -4.44 9.31
C LEU A 226 4.24 -4.36 9.93
N PHE A 227 3.75 -3.17 10.23
CA PHE A 227 2.39 -2.97 10.73
C PHE A 227 1.34 -3.46 9.73
N PHE A 228 1.48 -3.10 8.44
CA PHE A 228 0.55 -3.53 7.40
C PHE A 228 0.59 -5.04 7.19
N ILE A 229 1.78 -5.64 7.15
CA ILE A 229 1.98 -7.09 7.02
C ILE A 229 1.32 -7.82 8.19
N PHE A 230 1.57 -7.37 9.42
CA PHE A 230 0.99 -7.99 10.61
C PHE A 230 -0.54 -7.98 10.54
N VAL A 231 -1.15 -6.83 10.30
CA VAL A 231 -2.61 -6.71 10.21
C VAL A 231 -3.15 -7.48 9.00
N GLY A 232 -2.43 -7.44 7.87
CA GLY A 232 -2.79 -8.17 6.65
C GLY A 232 -2.81 -9.68 6.85
N LEU A 233 -1.81 -10.25 7.51
CA LEU A 233 -1.75 -11.67 7.83
C LEU A 233 -2.83 -12.09 8.82
N VAL A 234 -3.03 -11.33 9.90
CA VAL A 234 -4.07 -11.62 10.90
C VAL A 234 -5.46 -11.68 10.26
N ASN A 235 -5.77 -10.75 9.36
CA ASN A 235 -7.07 -10.71 8.69
C ASN A 235 -7.15 -11.67 7.49
N GLY A 236 -6.11 -11.73 6.67
CA GLY A 236 -6.11 -12.53 5.44
C GLY A 236 -6.08 -14.03 5.69
N LEU A 237 -5.46 -14.47 6.79
CA LEU A 237 -5.45 -15.86 7.23
C LEU A 237 -6.62 -16.22 8.18
N GLY A 238 -7.50 -15.25 8.48
CA GLY A 238 -8.66 -15.48 9.32
C GLY A 238 -8.34 -15.73 10.79
N LEU A 239 -7.20 -15.22 11.28
CA LEU A 239 -6.76 -15.40 12.67
C LEU A 239 -7.56 -14.52 13.66
N THR A 240 -8.36 -13.56 13.19
CA THR A 240 -9.33 -12.85 14.02
C THR A 240 -10.47 -13.78 14.39
N ALA A 241 -10.71 -13.96 15.70
CA ALA A 241 -11.87 -14.71 16.18
C ALA A 241 -13.15 -14.22 15.50
N LYS A 242 -13.86 -15.12 14.82
CA LYS A 242 -15.19 -14.82 14.30
C LYS A 242 -16.04 -14.35 15.49
N LYS A 243 -16.44 -13.08 15.49
CA LYS A 243 -17.54 -12.64 16.37
C LYS A 243 -18.73 -13.54 16.01
N THR A 244 -19.05 -14.51 16.86
CA THR A 244 -20.31 -15.24 16.80
C THR A 244 -21.41 -14.20 16.80
N LYS A 245 -22.13 -14.07 15.68
CA LYS A 245 -23.42 -13.40 15.67
C LYS A 245 -24.27 -14.16 16.69
N LYS A 246 -24.50 -13.56 17.85
CA LYS A 246 -25.65 -13.93 18.68
C LYS A 246 -26.86 -13.44 17.90
N GLU A 247 -27.63 -14.39 17.40
CA GLU A 247 -29.00 -14.18 16.92
C GLU A 247 -29.87 -13.60 18.03
#